data_1e07582d05c126bf96531bf1620be76b
#
_entry.id   1e07582d05c126bf96531bf1620be76b
#
_cell.length_a   1.000
_cell.length_b   1.000
_cell.length_c   1.000
_cell.angle_alpha   90.00
_cell.angle_beta   90.00
_cell.angle_gamma   90.00
#
_symmetry.space_group_name_H-M   'P 1'
#
loop_
_entity.id
_entity.type
_entity.pdbx_description
1 polymer ?
#
loop_
_entity_poly.entity_id
_entity_poly.type
_entity_poly.pdbx_seq_one_letter_code
_entity_poly.pdbx_strand_id
1 'polypeptide(L)'
;MKKIVLSITASLFLFGCSNEAPKKETALTIYTSIYPVQYATEQITGDLATVESLYPPGVDAHTYEPTTRQLTHIARSDLFIYVGAGMESFAERTEEALQLEDTNFLEIGEDDSIFREADEAHEHDHHDHGHHHNLDPHIWFDPLRMIDMGERIKSHLSALYPEHEAIFEENFLQYKEDLEALDAQFTNTLKEKTEKQMIVTHAAYGYWEERYGIEQLAISGISSSDEPSQRELVALVKKANELDLRYIVFEKNSSNHVASIIQENLEAKDVYIHNLETLTEDDLNMERDYMSIMQENLQVLDEITK
;
A
#
# COMPACT_ATOMS: atom_id res chain seq x y z
N MET A 1 -32.34 -53.97 75.27
CA MET A 1 -32.24 -53.98 73.76
C MET A 1 -32.03 -52.57 73.25
N LYS A 2 -30.78 -52.19 72.99
CA LYS A 2 -30.43 -50.87 72.47
C LYS A 2 -30.37 -50.96 70.97
N LYS A 3 -31.21 -50.14 70.26
CA LYS A 3 -31.19 -49.99 68.81
C LYS A 3 -30.13 -48.95 68.47
N ILE A 4 -29.10 -49.30 67.73
CA ILE A 4 -28.11 -48.43 67.16
C ILE A 4 -28.67 -47.95 65.79
N VAL A 5 -28.90 -46.65 65.64
CA VAL A 5 -29.23 -46.02 64.36
C VAL A 5 -27.95 -45.52 63.73
N LEU A 6 -27.62 -46.15 62.58
CA LEU A 6 -26.42 -45.79 61.79
C LEU A 6 -26.83 -44.69 60.80
N SER A 7 -26.40 -43.45 61.05
CA SER A 7 -26.59 -42.34 60.10
C SER A 7 -25.50 -42.40 59.02
N ILE A 8 -25.90 -42.66 57.78
CA ILE A 8 -25.01 -42.55 56.60
C ILE A 8 -25.11 -41.14 56.08
N THR A 9 -24.03 -40.36 56.26
CA THR A 9 -23.89 -39.00 55.70
C THR A 9 -23.36 -39.14 54.27
N ALA A 10 -24.20 -38.92 53.26
CA ALA A 10 -23.81 -38.91 51.86
C ALA A 10 -23.19 -37.51 51.54
N SER A 11 -21.87 -37.47 51.35
CA SER A 11 -21.16 -36.28 50.86
C SER A 11 -21.35 -36.15 49.35
N LEU A 12 -22.19 -35.19 48.90
CA LEU A 12 -22.28 -34.82 47.51
C LEU A 12 -21.02 -33.97 47.16
N PHE A 13 -20.10 -34.53 46.38
CA PHE A 13 -19.08 -33.78 45.68
C PHE A 13 -19.72 -33.10 44.48
N LEU A 14 -19.98 -31.80 44.58
CA LEU A 14 -20.31 -30.93 43.45
C LEU A 14 -19.01 -30.67 42.68
N PHE A 15 -18.77 -31.38 41.60
CA PHE A 15 -17.82 -31.01 40.57
C PHE A 15 -18.44 -29.81 39.82
N GLY A 16 -18.08 -28.60 40.23
CA GLY A 16 -18.36 -27.41 39.47
C GLY A 16 -17.43 -27.39 38.23
N CYS A 17 -17.95 -27.82 37.06
CA CYS A 17 -17.34 -27.43 35.80
C CYS A 17 -17.58 -25.91 35.68
N SER A 18 -16.57 -25.10 35.99
CA SER A 18 -16.53 -23.71 35.51
C SER A 18 -16.37 -23.77 33.99
N ASN A 19 -17.48 -23.68 33.30
CA ASN A 19 -17.48 -23.37 31.87
C ASN A 19 -17.15 -21.86 31.77
N GLU A 20 -15.88 -21.52 31.90
CA GLU A 20 -15.46 -20.20 31.43
C GLU A 20 -15.77 -20.18 29.93
N ALA A 21 -16.76 -19.39 29.55
CA ALA A 21 -16.98 -19.06 28.17
C ALA A 21 -15.64 -18.52 27.62
N PRO A 22 -15.18 -18.95 26.42
CA PRO A 22 -13.96 -18.42 25.86
C PRO A 22 -14.07 -16.90 25.88
N LYS A 23 -13.11 -16.25 26.54
CA LYS A 23 -12.94 -14.79 26.45
C LYS A 23 -12.88 -14.51 24.95
N LYS A 24 -13.85 -13.76 24.44
CA LYS A 24 -13.78 -13.27 23.06
C LYS A 24 -12.54 -12.42 23.04
N GLU A 25 -11.46 -12.90 22.43
CA GLU A 25 -10.29 -12.09 22.19
C GLU A 25 -10.78 -10.85 21.44
N THR A 26 -10.47 -9.69 21.95
CA THR A 26 -10.75 -8.44 21.24
C THR A 26 -9.87 -8.46 20.00
N ALA A 27 -10.48 -8.35 18.81
CA ALA A 27 -9.72 -8.25 17.58
C ALA A 27 -8.68 -7.13 17.70
N LEU A 28 -7.50 -7.34 17.14
CA LEU A 28 -6.44 -6.34 17.09
C LEU A 28 -6.95 -5.11 16.30
N THR A 29 -6.54 -3.93 16.71
CA THR A 29 -6.82 -2.69 15.99
C THR A 29 -5.54 -2.21 15.32
N ILE A 30 -5.49 -2.27 14.01
CA ILE A 30 -4.32 -1.87 13.22
C ILE A 30 -4.70 -0.70 12.33
N TYR A 31 -3.91 0.37 12.40
CA TYR A 31 -3.98 1.46 11.43
C TYR A 31 -2.86 1.33 10.42
N THR A 32 -3.15 1.69 9.18
CA THR A 32 -2.17 1.73 8.10
C THR A 32 -2.17 3.11 7.44
N SER A 33 -1.12 3.46 6.76
CA SER A 33 -1.07 4.71 5.99
C SER A 33 -1.93 4.60 4.74
N ILE A 34 -1.41 4.04 3.67
CA ILE A 34 -2.05 3.94 2.36
C ILE A 34 -2.78 2.60 2.16
N TYR A 35 -3.66 2.57 1.17
CA TYR A 35 -4.49 1.40 0.89
C TYR A 35 -3.70 0.10 0.59
N PRO A 36 -2.59 0.08 -0.17
CA PRO A 36 -1.84 -1.16 -0.39
C PRO A 36 -1.32 -1.81 0.89
N VAL A 37 -0.93 -1.00 1.88
CA VAL A 37 -0.52 -1.49 3.21
C VAL A 37 -1.72 -2.05 3.97
N GLN A 38 -2.89 -1.38 3.89
CA GLN A 38 -4.13 -1.90 4.45
C GLN A 38 -4.46 -3.25 3.84
N TYR A 39 -4.50 -3.35 2.51
CA TYR A 39 -4.80 -4.58 1.79
C TYR A 39 -3.89 -5.74 2.22
N ALA A 40 -2.57 -5.54 2.21
CA ALA A 40 -1.62 -6.57 2.63
C ALA A 40 -1.85 -7.01 4.08
N THR A 41 -2.11 -6.05 4.98
CA THR A 41 -2.36 -6.33 6.40
C THR A 41 -3.67 -7.12 6.59
N GLU A 42 -4.75 -6.74 5.89
CA GLU A 42 -6.03 -7.45 5.92
C GLU A 42 -5.90 -8.89 5.43
N GLN A 43 -5.16 -9.09 4.30
CA GLN A 43 -4.94 -10.44 3.78
C GLN A 43 -4.19 -11.33 4.78
N ILE A 44 -3.23 -10.80 5.52
CA ILE A 44 -2.40 -11.56 6.47
C ILE A 44 -3.15 -11.80 7.79
N THR A 45 -3.85 -10.80 8.30
CA THR A 45 -4.51 -10.90 9.62
C THR A 45 -5.86 -11.61 9.55
N GLY A 46 -6.58 -11.55 8.43
CA GLY A 46 -7.95 -12.05 8.31
C GLY A 46 -8.84 -11.50 9.43
N ASP A 47 -9.65 -12.35 10.04
CA ASP A 47 -10.59 -11.98 11.11
C ASP A 47 -9.93 -11.67 12.47
N LEU A 48 -8.59 -11.78 12.59
CA LEU A 48 -7.87 -11.52 13.83
C LEU A 48 -7.69 -10.02 14.12
N ALA A 49 -7.79 -9.16 13.10
CA ALA A 49 -7.65 -7.72 13.24
C ALA A 49 -8.79 -6.95 12.59
N THR A 50 -9.03 -5.74 13.09
CA THR A 50 -9.70 -4.67 12.35
C THR A 50 -8.62 -3.76 11.80
N VAL A 51 -8.52 -3.66 10.48
CA VAL A 51 -7.51 -2.85 9.80
C VAL A 51 -8.19 -1.65 9.15
N GLU A 52 -7.68 -0.46 9.41
CA GLU A 52 -8.23 0.78 8.87
C GLU A 52 -7.12 1.62 8.24
N SER A 53 -7.34 2.15 7.02
CA SER A 53 -6.45 3.15 6.46
C SER A 53 -6.65 4.50 7.17
N LEU A 54 -5.53 5.16 7.47
CA LEU A 54 -5.55 6.52 8.03
C LEU A 54 -6.03 7.54 6.99
N TYR A 55 -5.78 7.28 5.73
CA TYR A 55 -6.12 8.17 4.63
C TYR A 55 -7.58 7.99 4.21
N PRO A 56 -8.37 9.08 4.22
CA PRO A 56 -9.73 9.05 3.67
C PRO A 56 -9.74 8.70 2.19
N PRO A 57 -10.85 8.16 1.67
CA PRO A 57 -10.98 7.91 0.25
C PRO A 57 -10.74 9.15 -0.62
N GLY A 58 -9.97 8.98 -1.70
CA GLY A 58 -9.76 10.00 -2.73
C GLY A 58 -8.82 11.14 -2.35
N VAL A 59 -8.09 11.06 -1.23
CA VAL A 59 -7.03 12.03 -0.91
C VAL A 59 -5.74 11.66 -1.62
N ASP A 60 -4.91 12.64 -1.87
CA ASP A 60 -3.55 12.49 -2.37
C ASP A 60 -2.61 12.15 -1.19
N ALA A 61 -1.93 11.03 -1.27
CA ALA A 61 -1.13 10.50 -0.16
C ALA A 61 0.16 11.29 0.09
N HIS A 62 0.74 11.91 -0.94
CA HIS A 62 1.96 12.72 -0.81
C HIS A 62 1.76 14.01 -0.05
N THR A 63 0.53 14.56 -0.06
CA THR A 63 0.23 15.88 0.52
C THR A 63 -0.68 15.79 1.74
N TYR A 64 -1.14 14.59 2.10
CA TYR A 64 -2.05 14.41 3.21
C TYR A 64 -1.37 14.61 4.57
N GLU A 65 -2.03 15.38 5.43
CA GLU A 65 -1.63 15.58 6.83
C GLU A 65 -2.76 15.09 7.75
N PRO A 66 -2.49 14.17 8.69
CA PRO A 66 -3.51 13.64 9.56
C PRO A 66 -4.00 14.68 10.57
N THR A 67 -5.28 14.61 10.89
CA THR A 67 -5.89 15.41 11.95
C THR A 67 -5.43 14.92 13.33
N THR A 68 -5.51 15.79 14.35
CA THR A 68 -5.24 15.41 15.76
C THR A 68 -6.10 14.21 16.21
N ARG A 69 -7.31 14.07 15.67
CA ARG A 69 -8.18 12.92 15.97
C ARG A 69 -7.57 11.62 15.43
N GLN A 70 -7.09 11.63 14.20
CA GLN A 70 -6.45 10.47 13.59
C GLN A 70 -5.15 10.09 14.28
N LEU A 71 -4.32 11.06 14.67
CA LEU A 71 -3.15 10.80 15.52
C LEU A 71 -3.53 10.16 16.86
N THR A 72 -4.69 10.55 17.44
CA THR A 72 -5.21 9.90 18.65
C THR A 72 -5.67 8.46 18.39
N HIS A 73 -6.14 8.15 17.18
CA HIS A 73 -6.48 6.78 16.80
C HIS A 73 -5.22 5.92 16.71
N ILE A 74 -4.16 6.41 16.07
CA ILE A 74 -2.85 5.74 16.05
C ILE A 74 -2.37 5.46 17.48
N ALA A 75 -2.37 6.47 18.36
CA ALA A 75 -1.91 6.33 19.75
C ALA A 75 -2.71 5.31 20.59
N ARG A 76 -3.83 4.81 20.10
CA ARG A 76 -4.70 3.83 20.79
C ARG A 76 -4.79 2.50 20.05
N SER A 77 -4.14 2.38 18.92
CA SER A 77 -4.09 1.13 18.16
C SER A 77 -3.03 0.20 18.75
N ASP A 78 -3.13 -1.07 18.40
CA ASP A 78 -2.12 -2.07 18.73
C ASP A 78 -0.89 -1.94 17.84
N LEU A 79 -1.08 -1.46 16.58
CA LEU A 79 -0.02 -1.30 15.59
C LEU A 79 -0.38 -0.22 14.57
N PHE A 80 0.61 0.57 14.15
CA PHE A 80 0.55 1.44 12.98
C PHE A 80 1.60 1.01 11.96
N ILE A 81 1.19 0.80 10.69
CA ILE A 81 2.06 0.37 9.61
C ILE A 81 2.09 1.44 8.52
N TYR A 82 3.27 1.81 8.06
CA TYR A 82 3.48 2.81 7.01
C TYR A 82 4.61 2.41 6.06
N VAL A 83 4.67 3.05 4.88
CA VAL A 83 5.65 2.68 3.84
C VAL A 83 7.05 3.18 4.18
N GLY A 84 7.20 4.43 4.58
CA GLY A 84 8.50 5.10 4.70
C GLY A 84 8.99 5.69 3.37
N ALA A 85 10.31 5.84 3.21
CA ALA A 85 10.95 6.45 2.03
C ALA A 85 10.36 7.82 1.65
N GLY A 86 9.91 8.60 2.64
CA GLY A 86 9.34 9.94 2.44
C GLY A 86 7.89 9.98 1.95
N MET A 87 7.21 8.82 1.82
CA MET A 87 5.80 8.76 1.41
C MET A 87 4.90 9.46 2.42
N GLU A 88 5.10 9.18 3.72
CA GLU A 88 4.31 9.75 4.81
C GLU A 88 5.15 10.74 5.64
N SER A 89 5.16 11.99 5.28
CA SER A 89 5.98 13.04 5.94
C SER A 89 5.71 13.20 7.45
N PHE A 90 4.56 12.73 7.94
CA PHE A 90 4.15 12.81 9.35
C PHE A 90 4.54 11.58 10.16
N ALA A 91 4.79 10.40 9.53
CA ALA A 91 4.85 9.12 10.22
C ALA A 91 6.02 9.02 11.20
N GLU A 92 7.24 9.33 10.77
CA GLU A 92 8.43 9.33 11.64
C GLU A 92 8.26 10.25 12.87
N ARG A 93 7.73 11.47 12.67
CA ARG A 93 7.46 12.40 13.77
C ARG A 93 6.39 11.89 14.74
N THR A 94 5.41 11.15 14.21
CA THR A 94 4.35 10.54 15.01
C THR A 94 4.91 9.40 15.85
N GLU A 95 5.74 8.55 15.26
CA GLU A 95 6.43 7.48 15.97
C GLU A 95 7.32 8.04 17.08
N GLU A 96 8.16 9.04 16.80
CA GLU A 96 8.97 9.72 17.82
C GLU A 96 8.13 10.29 18.96
N ALA A 97 6.98 10.91 18.63
CA ALA A 97 6.11 11.51 19.63
C ALA A 97 5.39 10.47 20.52
N LEU A 98 5.16 9.27 19.99
CA LEU A 98 4.43 8.18 20.67
C LEU A 98 5.34 7.09 21.26
N GLN A 99 6.67 7.27 21.28
CA GLN A 99 7.63 6.29 21.81
C GLN A 99 7.38 5.84 23.25
N LEU A 100 6.61 6.60 24.03
CA LEU A 100 6.27 6.28 25.43
C LEU A 100 4.88 5.67 25.59
N GLU A 101 4.13 5.54 24.50
CA GLU A 101 2.81 4.90 24.47
C GLU A 101 2.97 3.40 24.17
N ASP A 102 1.88 2.64 24.29
CA ASP A 102 1.88 1.19 24.08
C ASP A 102 1.68 0.80 22.60
N THR A 103 1.68 1.77 21.67
CA THR A 103 1.50 1.55 20.24
C THR A 103 2.77 1.00 19.60
N ASN A 104 2.67 -0.08 18.85
CA ASN A 104 3.77 -0.58 18.02
C ASN A 104 3.77 0.13 16.65
N PHE A 105 4.95 0.25 16.06
CA PHE A 105 5.14 0.82 14.72
C PHE A 105 5.87 -0.18 13.83
N LEU A 106 5.51 -0.18 12.55
CA LEU A 106 6.23 -0.91 11.51
C LEU A 106 6.40 0.00 10.30
N GLU A 107 7.62 0.44 10.05
CA GLU A 107 8.03 1.02 8.79
C GLU A 107 8.41 -0.09 7.81
N ILE A 108 7.68 -0.19 6.69
CA ILE A 108 7.97 -1.20 5.65
C ILE A 108 9.36 -0.98 5.07
N GLY A 109 9.75 0.26 4.94
CA GLY A 109 11.01 0.71 4.36
C GLY A 109 12.18 0.87 5.33
N GLU A 110 12.10 0.36 6.59
CA GLU A 110 13.23 0.41 7.53
C GLU A 110 14.52 -0.17 6.92
N ASP A 111 14.40 -1.19 6.08
CA ASP A 111 15.46 -1.68 5.20
C ASP A 111 15.19 -1.22 3.76
N ASP A 112 15.99 -0.28 3.28
CA ASP A 112 15.88 0.34 1.94
C ASP A 112 15.90 -0.68 0.79
N SER A 113 16.32 -1.92 1.02
CA SER A 113 16.43 -2.96 -0.02
C SER A 113 15.11 -3.30 -0.72
N ILE A 114 13.96 -2.92 -0.14
CA ILE A 114 12.65 -3.09 -0.78
C ILE A 114 12.41 -2.05 -1.87
N PHE A 115 13.11 -0.91 -1.83
CA PHE A 115 12.93 0.18 -2.78
C PHE A 115 13.94 0.09 -3.94
N ARG A 116 13.58 0.73 -5.03
CA ARG A 116 14.51 1.10 -6.11
C ARG A 116 14.98 2.54 -5.91
N GLU A 117 16.12 2.89 -6.50
CA GLU A 117 16.49 4.30 -6.62
C GLU A 117 15.51 4.97 -7.59
N ALA A 118 15.02 6.16 -7.24
CA ALA A 118 14.22 6.97 -8.14
C ALA A 118 15.09 7.46 -9.30
N ASP A 119 14.59 7.36 -10.52
CA ASP A 119 15.29 7.92 -11.68
C ASP A 119 15.35 9.44 -11.52
N GLU A 120 16.56 9.99 -11.43
CA GLU A 120 16.78 11.44 -11.45
C GLU A 120 16.38 11.96 -12.84
N ALA A 121 15.12 12.30 -13.00
CA ALA A 121 14.64 12.89 -14.25
C ALA A 121 15.31 14.23 -14.56
N HIS A 122 16.01 14.83 -13.57
CA HIS A 122 16.57 16.18 -13.70
C HIS A 122 17.78 16.37 -12.79
N GLU A 123 18.94 16.65 -13.43
CA GLU A 123 20.16 17.12 -12.74
C GLU A 123 19.89 18.48 -12.07
N HIS A 124 19.52 18.47 -10.79
CA HIS A 124 19.60 19.65 -9.96
C HIS A 124 20.93 19.65 -9.18
N ASP A 125 21.82 20.59 -9.57
CA ASP A 125 23.01 20.98 -8.83
C ASP A 125 22.62 21.58 -7.47
N HIS A 126 22.29 20.74 -6.50
CA HIS A 126 22.16 21.14 -5.10
C HIS A 126 23.05 20.27 -4.22
N HIS A 127 24.24 20.82 -3.93
CA HIS A 127 25.05 20.38 -2.81
C HIS A 127 24.31 20.72 -1.51
N ASP A 128 23.65 19.75 -0.91
CA ASP A 128 23.44 19.78 0.54
C ASP A 128 23.50 18.37 1.15
N HIS A 129 24.04 18.32 2.37
CA HIS A 129 24.49 17.12 3.05
C HIS A 129 23.34 16.46 3.83
N GLY A 130 22.72 15.47 3.23
CA GLY A 130 21.83 14.53 3.91
C GLY A 130 21.71 13.28 3.06
N HIS A 131 22.15 12.12 3.57
CA HIS A 131 22.02 10.84 2.91
C HIS A 131 20.55 10.37 2.90
N HIS A 132 19.66 11.10 2.23
CA HIS A 132 18.40 10.55 1.77
C HIS A 132 18.65 10.08 0.34
N HIS A 133 18.82 8.77 0.17
CA HIS A 133 18.71 8.14 -1.13
C HIS A 133 17.35 8.58 -1.70
N ASN A 134 17.35 9.02 -2.95
CA ASN A 134 16.11 9.38 -3.64
C ASN A 134 15.41 8.06 -3.99
N LEU A 135 14.70 7.47 -3.02
CA LEU A 135 14.02 6.19 -3.15
C LEU A 135 12.63 6.39 -3.75
N ASP A 136 12.21 5.44 -4.58
CA ASP A 136 10.87 5.42 -5.13
C ASP A 136 9.93 4.64 -4.17
N PRO A 137 8.97 5.30 -3.49
CA PRO A 137 8.11 4.66 -2.51
C PRO A 137 6.99 3.80 -3.14
N HIS A 138 6.76 3.87 -4.46
CA HIS A 138 5.60 3.30 -5.14
C HIS A 138 5.69 1.77 -5.37
N ILE A 139 6.19 1.04 -4.37
CA ILE A 139 6.47 -0.41 -4.44
C ILE A 139 5.23 -1.25 -4.76
N TRP A 140 4.04 -0.75 -4.46
CA TRP A 140 2.78 -1.48 -4.64
C TRP A 140 2.39 -1.69 -6.11
N PHE A 141 3.03 -1.04 -7.04
CA PHE A 141 2.85 -1.32 -8.47
C PHE A 141 3.54 -2.60 -8.93
N ASP A 142 4.51 -3.12 -8.16
CA ASP A 142 5.12 -4.43 -8.42
C ASP A 142 4.49 -5.52 -7.51
N PRO A 143 3.74 -6.48 -8.06
CA PRO A 143 3.15 -7.56 -7.27
C PRO A 143 4.17 -8.35 -6.44
N LEU A 144 5.43 -8.48 -6.90
CA LEU A 144 6.43 -9.21 -6.11
C LEU A 144 6.97 -8.37 -4.95
N ARG A 145 7.06 -7.03 -5.09
CA ARG A 145 7.35 -6.12 -3.97
C ARG A 145 6.22 -6.12 -2.94
N MET A 146 4.98 -6.30 -3.37
CA MET A 146 3.86 -6.51 -2.43
C MET A 146 4.01 -7.81 -1.63
N ILE A 147 4.60 -8.87 -2.20
CA ILE A 147 4.94 -10.08 -1.44
C ILE A 147 6.00 -9.76 -0.38
N ASP A 148 7.04 -9.00 -0.71
CA ASP A 148 8.07 -8.58 0.24
C ASP A 148 7.48 -7.72 1.37
N MET A 149 6.56 -6.80 1.04
CA MET A 149 5.78 -6.04 2.03
C MET A 149 5.00 -6.97 2.96
N GLY A 150 4.25 -7.92 2.41
CA GLY A 150 3.48 -8.90 3.17
C GLY A 150 4.36 -9.76 4.09
N GLU A 151 5.53 -10.19 3.64
CA GLU A 151 6.50 -10.95 4.45
C GLU A 151 6.97 -10.14 5.67
N ARG A 152 7.24 -8.83 5.49
CA ARG A 152 7.63 -7.93 6.59
C ARG A 152 6.48 -7.78 7.59
N ILE A 153 5.25 -7.54 7.12
CA ILE A 153 4.06 -7.45 7.96
C ILE A 153 3.84 -8.74 8.73
N LYS A 154 3.86 -9.91 8.06
CA LYS A 154 3.71 -11.23 8.68
C LYS A 154 4.76 -11.46 9.76
N SER A 155 6.03 -11.20 9.46
CA SER A 155 7.13 -11.41 10.39
C SER A 155 7.01 -10.54 11.63
N HIS A 156 6.62 -9.28 11.47
CA HIS A 156 6.40 -8.36 12.58
C HIS A 156 5.20 -8.79 13.45
N LEU A 157 4.07 -9.14 12.84
CA LEU A 157 2.89 -9.64 13.53
C LEU A 157 3.16 -10.94 14.28
N SER A 158 3.92 -11.87 13.68
CA SER A 158 4.31 -13.14 14.33
C SER A 158 5.22 -12.93 15.54
N ALA A 159 6.07 -11.90 15.50
CA ALA A 159 6.91 -11.52 16.64
C ALA A 159 6.09 -10.91 17.80
N LEU A 160 5.08 -10.08 17.48
CA LEU A 160 4.18 -9.47 18.48
C LEU A 160 3.14 -10.47 19.03
N TYR A 161 2.63 -11.37 18.19
CA TYR A 161 1.51 -12.26 18.47
C TYR A 161 1.85 -13.71 18.06
N PRO A 162 2.82 -14.37 18.73
CA PRO A 162 3.32 -15.70 18.34
C PRO A 162 2.24 -16.80 18.41
N GLU A 163 1.17 -16.59 19.17
CA GLU A 163 0.01 -17.50 19.22
C GLU A 163 -0.78 -17.55 17.90
N HIS A 164 -0.64 -16.53 17.05
CA HIS A 164 -1.32 -16.43 15.75
C HIS A 164 -0.39 -16.72 14.55
N GLU A 165 0.89 -17.00 14.76
CA GLU A 165 1.91 -17.22 13.72
C GLU A 165 1.45 -18.18 12.63
N ALA A 166 0.82 -19.31 13.00
CA ALA A 166 0.37 -20.31 12.04
C ALA A 166 -0.73 -19.80 11.10
N ILE A 167 -1.60 -18.89 11.59
CA ILE A 167 -2.67 -18.28 10.79
C ILE A 167 -2.06 -17.25 9.86
N PHE A 168 -1.16 -16.41 10.36
CA PHE A 168 -0.46 -15.41 9.53
C PHE A 168 0.34 -16.06 8.40
N GLU A 169 1.01 -17.20 8.68
CA GLU A 169 1.75 -17.96 7.66
C GLU A 169 0.82 -18.54 6.60
N GLU A 170 -0.30 -19.18 6.99
CA GLU A 170 -1.27 -19.76 6.06
C GLU A 170 -1.86 -18.67 5.14
N ASN A 171 -2.27 -17.55 5.72
CA ASN A 171 -2.83 -16.42 4.99
C ASN A 171 -1.80 -15.78 4.05
N PHE A 172 -0.55 -15.60 4.52
CA PHE A 172 0.53 -15.08 3.69
C PHE A 172 0.82 -15.97 2.48
N LEU A 173 0.78 -17.28 2.62
CA LEU A 173 1.00 -18.20 1.49
C LEU A 173 -0.08 -18.01 0.41
N GLN A 174 -1.35 -17.82 0.78
CA GLN A 174 -2.42 -17.55 -0.17
C GLN A 174 -2.23 -16.17 -0.84
N TYR A 175 -1.95 -15.13 -0.05
CA TYR A 175 -1.65 -13.79 -0.55
C TYR A 175 -0.51 -13.80 -1.58
N LYS A 176 0.56 -14.54 -1.28
CA LYS A 176 1.70 -14.71 -2.18
C LYS A 176 1.30 -15.40 -3.48
N GLU A 177 0.52 -16.49 -3.42
CA GLU A 177 0.06 -17.22 -4.62
C GLU A 177 -0.77 -16.30 -5.54
N ASP A 178 -1.67 -15.50 -4.97
CA ASP A 178 -2.51 -14.57 -5.71
C ASP A 178 -1.67 -13.48 -6.41
N LEU A 179 -0.66 -12.93 -5.75
CA LEU A 179 0.23 -11.91 -6.32
C LEU A 179 1.18 -12.49 -7.39
N GLU A 180 1.71 -13.70 -7.20
CA GLU A 180 2.47 -14.41 -8.23
C GLU A 180 1.62 -14.65 -9.49
N ALA A 181 0.34 -14.97 -9.32
CA ALA A 181 -0.60 -15.12 -10.43
C ALA A 181 -0.87 -13.78 -11.13
N LEU A 182 -0.97 -12.67 -10.38
CA LEU A 182 -1.12 -11.32 -10.93
C LEU A 182 0.13 -10.91 -11.73
N ASP A 183 1.34 -11.11 -11.19
CA ASP A 183 2.60 -10.86 -11.91
C ASP A 183 2.68 -11.63 -13.23
N ALA A 184 2.27 -12.90 -13.20
CA ALA A 184 2.23 -13.73 -14.42
C ALA A 184 1.24 -13.19 -15.46
N GLN A 185 0.10 -12.60 -15.05
CA GLN A 185 -0.85 -11.95 -15.97
C GLN A 185 -0.21 -10.72 -16.62
N PHE A 186 0.42 -9.82 -15.83
CA PHE A 186 1.14 -8.66 -16.35
C PHE A 186 2.24 -9.07 -17.33
N THR A 187 3.10 -9.99 -16.93
CA THR A 187 4.20 -10.50 -17.76
C THR A 187 3.67 -11.06 -19.07
N ASN A 188 2.63 -11.93 -19.04
CA ASN A 188 2.11 -12.56 -20.24
C ASN A 188 1.45 -11.57 -21.19
N THR A 189 0.75 -10.56 -20.68
CA THR A 189 0.09 -9.53 -21.48
C THR A 189 1.11 -8.60 -22.13
N LEU A 190 2.17 -8.23 -21.40
CA LEU A 190 3.07 -7.15 -21.82
C LEU A 190 4.35 -7.64 -22.53
N LYS A 191 4.72 -8.93 -22.43
CA LYS A 191 5.99 -9.46 -22.97
C LYS A 191 6.18 -9.28 -24.47
N GLU A 192 5.11 -9.36 -25.27
CA GLU A 192 5.17 -9.25 -26.72
C GLU A 192 4.97 -7.81 -27.23
N LYS A 193 4.69 -6.87 -26.33
CA LYS A 193 4.53 -5.45 -26.66
C LYS A 193 5.90 -4.84 -26.98
N THR A 194 6.00 -4.06 -28.05
CA THR A 194 7.24 -3.44 -28.52
C THR A 194 7.28 -1.93 -28.34
N GLU A 195 6.11 -1.29 -28.22
CA GLU A 195 5.96 0.13 -27.92
C GLU A 195 5.33 0.25 -26.53
N LYS A 196 6.16 0.50 -25.50
CA LYS A 196 5.77 0.47 -24.08
C LYS A 196 5.98 1.81 -23.38
N GLN A 197 5.98 2.91 -24.12
CA GLN A 197 6.11 4.24 -23.54
C GLN A 197 4.75 4.83 -23.24
N MET A 198 4.62 5.48 -22.09
CA MET A 198 3.41 6.21 -21.69
C MET A 198 3.73 7.56 -21.08
N ILE A 199 2.85 8.55 -21.29
CA ILE A 199 2.92 9.84 -20.58
C ILE A 199 2.06 9.71 -19.33
N VAL A 200 2.61 10.07 -18.17
CA VAL A 200 1.94 9.95 -16.87
C VAL A 200 1.93 11.28 -16.12
N THR A 201 1.00 11.44 -15.19
CA THR A 201 0.85 12.65 -14.40
C THR A 201 1.99 12.87 -13.41
N HIS A 202 2.47 11.83 -12.73
CA HIS A 202 3.67 11.85 -11.91
C HIS A 202 4.46 10.53 -12.03
N ALA A 203 5.69 10.48 -11.52
CA ALA A 203 6.65 9.39 -11.74
C ALA A 203 6.42 8.19 -10.81
N ALA A 204 5.18 7.68 -10.71
CA ALA A 204 4.82 6.58 -9.81
C ALA A 204 5.12 5.18 -10.37
N TYR A 205 5.38 5.03 -11.66
CA TYR A 205 5.34 3.73 -12.35
C TYR A 205 6.72 3.14 -12.63
N GLY A 206 7.75 3.58 -11.91
CA GLY A 206 9.12 3.10 -12.08
C GLY A 206 9.28 1.60 -11.86
N TYR A 207 8.45 0.99 -10.99
CA TYR A 207 8.46 -0.46 -10.78
C TYR A 207 7.89 -1.24 -11.98
N TRP A 208 6.95 -0.67 -12.74
CA TRP A 208 6.50 -1.26 -14.00
C TRP A 208 7.56 -1.14 -15.09
N GLU A 209 8.36 -0.07 -15.06
CA GLU A 209 9.50 0.07 -15.97
C GLU A 209 10.54 -1.02 -15.72
N GLU A 210 10.98 -1.18 -14.46
CA GLU A 210 11.93 -2.20 -14.06
C GLU A 210 11.44 -3.62 -14.38
N ARG A 211 10.16 -3.91 -14.10
CA ARG A 211 9.64 -5.27 -14.16
C ARG A 211 9.09 -5.67 -15.52
N TYR A 212 8.37 -4.78 -16.19
CA TYR A 212 7.66 -5.09 -17.44
C TYR A 212 8.15 -4.27 -18.63
N GLY A 213 9.10 -3.37 -18.43
CA GLY A 213 9.66 -2.50 -19.45
C GLY A 213 8.68 -1.40 -19.92
N ILE A 214 7.76 -0.97 -19.06
CA ILE A 214 6.83 0.14 -19.34
C ILE A 214 7.54 1.46 -19.02
N GLU A 215 8.14 2.11 -20.01
CA GLU A 215 8.82 3.39 -19.84
C GLU A 215 7.82 4.52 -19.59
N GLN A 216 8.03 5.28 -18.52
CA GLN A 216 7.21 6.45 -18.20
C GLN A 216 7.88 7.75 -18.63
N LEU A 217 7.10 8.64 -19.25
CA LEU A 217 7.43 10.06 -19.44
C LEU A 217 6.58 10.85 -18.44
N ALA A 218 7.12 11.12 -17.28
CA ALA A 218 6.38 11.76 -16.21
C ALA A 218 6.32 13.30 -16.39
N ILE A 219 5.15 13.89 -16.12
CA ILE A 219 4.93 15.33 -16.14
C ILE A 219 5.46 15.94 -14.85
N SER A 220 5.17 15.34 -13.70
CA SER A 220 5.67 15.73 -12.37
C SER A 220 6.70 14.71 -11.86
N GLY A 221 7.43 15.05 -10.81
CA GLY A 221 8.43 14.17 -10.18
C GLY A 221 7.84 12.97 -9.46
N ILE A 222 8.58 12.43 -8.49
CA ILE A 222 8.15 11.28 -7.64
C ILE A 222 6.96 11.66 -6.78
N SER A 223 6.90 12.88 -6.27
CA SER A 223 5.69 13.39 -5.63
C SER A 223 4.78 14.04 -6.66
N SER A 224 3.48 13.80 -6.54
CA SER A 224 2.46 14.49 -7.35
C SER A 224 2.49 16.02 -7.20
N SER A 225 3.07 16.52 -6.10
CA SER A 225 3.25 17.95 -5.80
C SER A 225 4.48 18.59 -6.46
N ASP A 226 5.35 17.80 -7.08
CA ASP A 226 6.54 18.31 -7.75
C ASP A 226 6.16 19.04 -9.04
N GLU A 227 6.36 20.35 -9.07
CA GLU A 227 6.01 21.17 -10.25
C GLU A 227 7.15 21.14 -11.29
N PRO A 228 6.87 20.72 -12.54
CA PRO A 228 7.87 20.73 -13.60
C PRO A 228 8.19 22.15 -14.06
N SER A 229 9.44 22.40 -14.43
CA SER A 229 9.82 23.65 -15.09
C SER A 229 9.28 23.70 -16.52
N GLN A 230 9.15 24.92 -17.07
CA GLN A 230 8.75 25.11 -18.48
C GLN A 230 9.70 24.39 -19.47
N ARG A 231 11.00 24.31 -19.15
CA ARG A 231 11.99 23.62 -19.97
C ARG A 231 11.70 22.13 -20.05
N GLU A 232 11.37 21.52 -18.93
CA GLU A 232 11.03 20.11 -18.83
C GLU A 232 9.77 19.76 -19.59
N LEU A 233 8.73 20.60 -19.46
CA LEU A 233 7.48 20.45 -20.24
C LEU A 233 7.72 20.50 -21.75
N VAL A 234 8.57 21.45 -22.22
CA VAL A 234 8.92 21.54 -23.63
C VAL A 234 9.70 20.29 -24.10
N ALA A 235 10.62 19.78 -23.28
CA ALA A 235 11.39 18.58 -23.59
C ALA A 235 10.46 17.33 -23.63
N LEU A 236 9.53 17.22 -22.69
CA LEU A 236 8.53 16.14 -22.63
C LEU A 236 7.66 16.14 -23.89
N VAL A 237 7.06 17.29 -24.25
CA VAL A 237 6.22 17.41 -25.45
C VAL A 237 6.99 17.05 -26.70
N LYS A 238 8.26 17.48 -26.82
CA LYS A 238 9.12 17.11 -27.93
C LYS A 238 9.36 15.59 -27.99
N LYS A 239 9.71 14.97 -26.86
CA LYS A 239 9.94 13.52 -26.76
C LYS A 239 8.68 12.73 -27.07
N ALA A 240 7.52 13.14 -26.56
CA ALA A 240 6.24 12.53 -26.83
C ALA A 240 5.88 12.55 -28.32
N ASN A 241 6.14 13.67 -29.02
CA ASN A 241 5.94 13.77 -30.46
C ASN A 241 6.93 12.89 -31.25
N GLU A 242 8.19 12.80 -30.84
CA GLU A 242 9.20 11.93 -31.47
C GLU A 242 8.82 10.45 -31.37
N LEU A 243 8.19 10.04 -30.29
CA LEU A 243 7.73 8.67 -30.04
C LEU A 243 6.29 8.41 -30.53
N ASP A 244 5.63 9.39 -31.12
CA ASP A 244 4.23 9.33 -31.59
C ASP A 244 3.25 8.88 -30.48
N LEU A 245 3.47 9.32 -29.24
CA LEU A 245 2.61 8.98 -28.11
C LEU A 245 1.24 9.65 -28.24
N ARG A 246 0.19 8.87 -28.14
CA ARG A 246 -1.19 9.30 -28.39
C ARG A 246 -2.09 9.22 -27.16
N TYR A 247 -1.54 8.82 -26.02
CA TYR A 247 -2.27 8.69 -24.75
C TYR A 247 -1.53 9.43 -23.63
N ILE A 248 -2.31 10.10 -22.79
CA ILE A 248 -1.85 10.55 -21.46
C ILE A 248 -2.62 9.76 -20.41
N VAL A 249 -1.88 9.20 -19.49
CA VAL A 249 -2.40 8.43 -18.37
C VAL A 249 -2.67 9.39 -17.22
N PHE A 250 -3.93 9.57 -16.90
CA PHE A 250 -4.39 10.28 -15.71
C PHE A 250 -4.64 9.29 -14.56
N GLU A 251 -4.55 9.78 -13.35
CA GLU A 251 -4.89 9.02 -12.16
C GLU A 251 -6.32 9.30 -11.73
N LYS A 252 -7.04 8.25 -11.32
CA LYS A 252 -8.46 8.38 -10.94
C LYS A 252 -8.67 9.30 -9.72
N ASN A 253 -7.69 9.38 -8.82
CA ASN A 253 -7.77 10.13 -7.56
C ASN A 253 -7.08 11.51 -7.62
N SER A 254 -6.47 11.87 -8.74
CA SER A 254 -5.71 13.11 -8.89
C SER A 254 -6.24 13.97 -10.04
N SER A 255 -6.19 15.28 -9.85
CA SER A 255 -6.44 16.25 -10.93
C SER A 255 -5.14 16.98 -11.23
N ASN A 256 -4.62 16.82 -12.45
CA ASN A 256 -3.41 17.51 -12.88
C ASN A 256 -3.71 18.49 -14.02
N HIS A 257 -3.74 19.80 -13.69
CA HIS A 257 -4.03 20.84 -14.67
C HIS A 257 -2.94 20.94 -15.75
N VAL A 258 -1.67 20.71 -15.38
CA VAL A 258 -0.56 20.72 -16.33
C VAL A 258 -0.70 19.58 -17.34
N ALA A 259 -1.10 18.40 -16.88
CA ALA A 259 -1.37 17.26 -17.77
C ALA A 259 -2.46 17.57 -18.80
N SER A 260 -3.52 18.29 -18.41
CA SER A 260 -4.57 18.70 -19.35
C SER A 260 -4.04 19.65 -20.43
N ILE A 261 -3.13 20.57 -20.08
CA ILE A 261 -2.49 21.48 -21.06
C ILE A 261 -1.59 20.68 -22.03
N ILE A 262 -0.84 19.71 -21.53
CA ILE A 262 -0.01 18.83 -22.36
C ILE A 262 -0.87 17.99 -23.30
N GLN A 263 -1.98 17.45 -22.80
CA GLN A 263 -2.95 16.69 -23.59
C GLN A 263 -3.47 17.48 -24.78
N GLU A 264 -3.90 18.73 -24.56
CA GLU A 264 -4.36 19.62 -25.63
C GLU A 264 -3.26 19.89 -26.67
N ASN A 265 -2.01 20.10 -26.23
CA ASN A 265 -0.88 20.37 -27.12
C ASN A 265 -0.47 19.15 -27.98
N LEU A 266 -0.63 17.94 -27.46
CA LEU A 266 -0.31 16.70 -28.15
C LEU A 266 -1.48 16.12 -28.93
N GLU A 267 -2.69 16.69 -28.81
CA GLU A 267 -3.94 16.10 -29.31
C GLU A 267 -4.11 14.62 -28.84
N ALA A 268 -3.59 14.32 -27.64
CA ALA A 268 -3.59 12.99 -27.07
C ALA A 268 -4.95 12.64 -26.43
N LYS A 269 -5.27 11.35 -26.40
CA LYS A 269 -6.43 10.83 -25.67
C LYS A 269 -6.08 10.66 -24.20
N ASP A 270 -7.05 10.88 -23.34
CA ASP A 270 -6.97 10.54 -21.92
C ASP A 270 -7.30 9.07 -21.71
N VAL A 271 -6.54 8.43 -20.85
CA VAL A 271 -6.85 7.13 -20.23
C VAL A 271 -6.62 7.24 -18.73
N TYR A 272 -7.24 6.38 -17.95
CA TYR A 272 -7.22 6.49 -16.51
C TYR A 272 -6.68 5.21 -15.88
N ILE A 273 -5.67 5.36 -15.03
CA ILE A 273 -5.11 4.31 -14.17
C ILE A 273 -5.45 4.67 -12.73
N HIS A 274 -5.69 3.67 -11.91
CA HIS A 274 -5.83 3.85 -10.48
C HIS A 274 -4.46 3.80 -9.81
N ASN A 275 -4.07 4.87 -9.06
CA ASN A 275 -2.77 4.93 -8.39
C ASN A 275 -2.67 4.08 -7.12
N LEU A 276 -3.80 3.54 -6.63
CA LEU A 276 -3.89 2.65 -5.45
C LEU A 276 -3.53 3.28 -4.11
N GLU A 277 -3.02 4.50 -4.05
CA GLU A 277 -2.67 5.16 -2.79
C GLU A 277 -3.83 5.20 -1.80
N THR A 278 -5.03 5.53 -2.31
CA THR A 278 -6.29 5.49 -1.56
C THR A 278 -7.40 4.98 -2.47
N LEU A 279 -8.40 4.28 -1.92
CA LEU A 279 -9.60 3.94 -2.66
C LEU A 279 -10.46 5.17 -2.93
N THR A 280 -11.25 5.15 -3.99
CA THR A 280 -12.33 6.12 -4.20
C THR A 280 -13.61 5.67 -3.51
N GLU A 281 -14.57 6.58 -3.34
CA GLU A 281 -15.93 6.21 -2.90
C GLU A 281 -16.59 5.19 -3.83
N ASP A 282 -16.30 5.26 -5.14
CA ASP A 282 -16.81 4.30 -6.12
C ASP A 282 -16.18 2.92 -5.95
N ASP A 283 -14.89 2.84 -5.60
CA ASP A 283 -14.22 1.57 -5.33
C ASP A 283 -14.83 0.89 -4.11
N LEU A 284 -15.07 1.66 -3.04
CA LEU A 284 -15.74 1.15 -1.84
C LEU A 284 -17.15 0.65 -2.13
N ASN A 285 -17.94 1.42 -2.90
CA ASN A 285 -19.29 1.04 -3.27
C ASN A 285 -19.35 -0.20 -4.18
N MET A 286 -18.33 -0.44 -4.98
CA MET A 286 -18.20 -1.59 -5.88
C MET A 286 -17.45 -2.76 -5.26
N GLU A 287 -17.02 -2.64 -4.00
CA GLU A 287 -16.23 -3.65 -3.29
C GLU A 287 -14.96 -4.05 -4.09
N ARG A 288 -14.31 -3.06 -4.74
CA ARG A 288 -13.07 -3.30 -5.48
C ARG A 288 -11.90 -3.42 -4.51
N ASP A 289 -11.03 -4.35 -4.81
CA ASP A 289 -9.80 -4.61 -4.07
C ASP A 289 -8.54 -4.34 -4.91
N TYR A 290 -7.36 -4.49 -4.29
CA TYR A 290 -6.08 -4.33 -4.96
C TYR A 290 -5.97 -5.19 -6.23
N MET A 291 -6.41 -6.47 -6.18
CA MET A 291 -6.30 -7.41 -7.29
C MET A 291 -7.14 -6.98 -8.48
N SER A 292 -8.41 -6.62 -8.24
CA SER A 292 -9.34 -6.17 -9.28
C SER A 292 -8.91 -4.84 -9.90
N ILE A 293 -8.41 -3.91 -9.09
CA ILE A 293 -7.90 -2.61 -9.55
C ILE A 293 -6.63 -2.79 -10.40
N MET A 294 -5.69 -3.63 -9.97
CA MET A 294 -4.49 -3.92 -10.76
C MET A 294 -4.82 -4.60 -12.08
N GLN A 295 -5.84 -5.48 -12.12
CA GLN A 295 -6.33 -6.07 -13.37
C GLN A 295 -6.96 -5.03 -14.30
N GLU A 296 -7.71 -4.05 -13.79
CA GLU A 296 -8.20 -2.92 -14.58
C GLU A 296 -7.03 -2.08 -15.13
N ASN A 297 -6.01 -1.80 -14.32
CA ASN A 297 -4.81 -1.09 -14.75
C ASN A 297 -4.09 -1.86 -15.87
N LEU A 298 -3.99 -3.19 -15.78
CA LEU A 298 -3.40 -4.02 -16.83
C LEU A 298 -4.18 -3.92 -18.15
N GLN A 299 -5.52 -3.84 -18.11
CA GLN A 299 -6.33 -3.66 -19.33
C GLN A 299 -6.03 -2.32 -20.02
N VAL A 300 -5.83 -1.25 -19.24
CA VAL A 300 -5.42 0.05 -19.78
C VAL A 300 -4.02 -0.05 -20.40
N LEU A 301 -3.06 -0.68 -19.71
CA LEU A 301 -1.72 -0.89 -20.26
C LEU A 301 -1.74 -1.70 -21.55
N ASP A 302 -2.56 -2.75 -21.64
CA ASP A 302 -2.72 -3.54 -22.88
C ASP A 302 -3.29 -2.71 -24.03
N GLU A 303 -4.20 -1.76 -23.76
CA GLU A 303 -4.77 -0.86 -24.77
C GLU A 303 -3.75 0.14 -25.31
N ILE A 304 -2.94 0.76 -24.42
CA ILE A 304 -2.05 1.87 -24.81
C ILE A 304 -0.68 1.42 -25.30
N THR A 305 -0.30 0.16 -25.07
CA THR A 305 0.97 -0.43 -25.55
C THR A 305 0.76 -1.28 -26.81
N LYS A 306 1.81 -1.43 -27.63
CA LYS A 306 1.72 -2.18 -28.90
C LYS A 306 2.80 -3.23 -29.03
#